data_5999ad0d9b98e09753d0b80a06c29c3d
#
_entry.id   5999ad0d9b98e09753d0b80a06c29c3d
#
_cell.length_a   1.000
_cell.length_b   1.000
_cell.length_c   1.000
_cell.angle_alpha   90.00
_cell.angle_beta   90.00
_cell.angle_gamma   90.00
#
_symmetry.space_group_name_H-M   'P 1'
#
loop_
_entity.id
_entity.type
_entity.pdbx_description
1 polymer ?
#
loop_
_entity_poly.entity_id
_entity_poly.type
_entity_poly.pdbx_seq_one_letter_code
_entity_poly.pdbx_strand_id
1 'polypeptide(L)'
;MDRIQFYEIIYSIVKEIPVGYVMTYGQIAYLAGEPQYARMVGWAMFHAPKEWRLPCHRVVNSQGRLVPGWQEQKALLEKEGVTLKANGCVNMKLHQWQPADHE
;
A
#
# COMPACT_ATOMS: atom_id res chain seq x y z
N MET A 1 -3.73 -20.29 -7.42
CA MET A 1 -4.12 -18.97 -7.98
C MET A 1 -3.07 -18.56 -8.98
N ASP A 2 -3.45 -18.17 -10.18
CA ASP A 2 -2.46 -17.71 -11.15
C ASP A 2 -2.10 -16.25 -10.90
N ARG A 3 -1.06 -15.79 -11.61
CA ARG A 3 -0.52 -14.45 -11.39
C ARG A 3 -1.52 -13.35 -11.72
N ILE A 4 -2.30 -13.54 -12.79
CA ILE A 4 -3.27 -12.54 -13.21
C ILE A 4 -4.36 -12.38 -12.16
N GLN A 5 -4.89 -13.49 -11.65
CA GLN A 5 -5.89 -13.45 -10.59
C GLN A 5 -5.34 -12.78 -9.33
N PHE A 6 -4.10 -13.07 -8.99
CA PHE A 6 -3.47 -12.48 -7.82
C PHE A 6 -3.36 -10.95 -7.98
N TYR A 7 -2.94 -10.49 -9.14
CA TYR A 7 -2.84 -9.06 -9.40
C TYR A 7 -4.20 -8.38 -9.33
N GLU A 8 -5.24 -9.01 -9.87
CA GLU A 8 -6.60 -8.45 -9.81
C GLU A 8 -7.05 -8.28 -8.36
N ILE A 9 -6.77 -9.28 -7.53
CA ILE A 9 -7.13 -9.21 -6.11
C ILE A 9 -6.34 -8.09 -5.41
N ILE A 10 -5.03 -8.01 -5.68
CA ILE A 10 -4.19 -6.95 -5.12
C ILE A 10 -4.76 -5.58 -5.47
N TYR A 11 -5.08 -5.35 -6.74
CA TYR A 11 -5.57 -4.05 -7.17
C TYR A 11 -6.90 -3.72 -6.53
N SER A 12 -7.78 -4.71 -6.34
CA SER A 12 -9.06 -4.47 -5.68
C SER A 12 -8.88 -4.08 -4.21
N ILE A 13 -7.88 -4.66 -3.54
CA ILE A 13 -7.56 -4.31 -2.15
C ILE A 13 -7.00 -2.89 -2.07
N VAL A 14 -6.03 -2.58 -2.93
CA VAL A 14 -5.38 -1.26 -2.93
C VAL A 14 -6.41 -0.16 -3.20
N LYS A 15 -7.32 -0.42 -4.09
CA LYS A 15 -8.38 0.54 -4.44
C LYS A 15 -9.18 0.98 -3.22
N GLU A 16 -9.31 0.12 -2.22
CA GLU A 16 -10.14 0.40 -1.04
C GLU A 16 -9.40 1.14 0.06
N ILE A 17 -8.08 1.33 -0.03
CA ILE A 17 -7.33 2.03 1.01
C ILE A 17 -7.82 3.48 1.08
N PRO A 18 -8.36 3.93 2.22
CA PRO A 18 -8.91 5.28 2.28
C PRO A 18 -7.83 6.36 2.37
N VAL A 19 -8.22 7.57 2.02
CA VAL A 19 -7.36 8.76 2.18
C VAL A 19 -6.97 8.88 3.65
N GLY A 20 -5.69 9.14 3.90
CA GLY A 20 -5.17 9.29 5.26
C GLY A 20 -4.67 7.99 5.87
N TYR A 21 -4.74 6.88 5.12
CA TYR A 21 -4.32 5.56 5.59
C TYR A 21 -3.37 4.90 4.60
N VAL A 22 -2.60 3.93 5.12
CA VAL A 22 -1.67 3.15 4.31
C VAL A 22 -1.79 1.68 4.67
N MET A 23 -1.37 0.82 3.76
CA MET A 23 -1.21 -0.61 4.00
C MET A 23 0.21 -1.03 3.66
N THR A 24 0.64 -2.15 4.24
CA THR A 24 1.96 -2.70 3.91
C THR A 24 1.83 -3.74 2.79
N TYR A 25 2.94 -3.98 2.09
CA TYR A 25 2.99 -5.03 1.08
C TYR A 25 2.60 -6.39 1.65
N GLY A 26 3.10 -6.71 2.86
CA GLY A 26 2.78 -7.98 3.50
C GLY A 26 1.32 -8.09 3.89
N GLN A 27 0.74 -7.01 4.36
CA GLN A 27 -0.67 -6.96 4.73
C GLN A 27 -1.57 -7.24 3.52
N ILE A 28 -1.25 -6.61 2.40
CA ILE A 28 -2.01 -6.82 1.15
C ILE A 28 -1.87 -8.27 0.68
N ALA A 29 -0.65 -8.81 0.71
CA ALA A 29 -0.42 -10.19 0.31
C ALA A 29 -1.22 -11.16 1.19
N TYR A 30 -1.24 -10.89 2.49
CA TYR A 30 -2.00 -11.71 3.44
C TYR A 30 -3.50 -11.68 3.11
N LEU A 31 -4.05 -10.49 2.88
CA LEU A 31 -5.46 -10.36 2.56
C LEU A 31 -5.81 -10.99 1.22
N ALA A 32 -4.86 -11.03 0.30
CA ALA A 32 -5.05 -11.68 -1.00
C ALA A 32 -4.91 -13.21 -0.92
N GLY A 33 -4.62 -13.74 0.28
CA GLY A 33 -4.53 -15.18 0.49
C GLY A 33 -3.16 -15.79 0.21
N GLU A 34 -2.15 -14.96 -0.07
CA GLU A 34 -0.81 -15.43 -0.44
C GLU A 34 0.24 -14.65 0.34
N PRO A 35 0.32 -14.82 1.67
CA PRO A 35 1.18 -13.98 2.50
C PRO A 35 2.67 -14.04 2.16
N GLN A 36 3.11 -15.12 1.49
CA GLN A 36 4.50 -15.26 1.07
C GLN A 36 4.86 -14.37 -0.12
N TYR A 37 3.88 -13.72 -0.75
CA TYR A 37 4.11 -12.99 -1.99
C TYR A 37 4.11 -11.47 -1.83
N ALA A 38 4.59 -10.97 -0.69
CA ALA A 38 4.68 -9.52 -0.46
C ALA A 38 5.50 -8.81 -1.54
N ARG A 39 6.56 -9.47 -2.02
CA ARG A 39 7.40 -8.90 -3.08
C ARG A 39 6.61 -8.72 -4.37
N MET A 40 5.71 -9.65 -4.68
CA MET A 40 4.86 -9.53 -5.87
C MET A 40 3.88 -8.38 -5.75
N VAL A 41 3.45 -8.05 -4.54
CA VAL A 41 2.60 -6.86 -4.34
C VAL A 41 3.36 -5.60 -4.75
N GLY A 42 4.62 -5.48 -4.35
CA GLY A 42 5.46 -4.36 -4.77
C GLY A 42 5.60 -4.29 -6.28
N TRP A 43 5.83 -5.43 -6.91
CA TRP A 43 5.90 -5.54 -8.37
C TRP A 43 4.59 -5.08 -9.01
N ALA A 44 3.45 -5.52 -8.46
CA ALA A 44 2.13 -5.14 -8.97
C ALA A 44 1.91 -3.64 -8.87
N MET A 45 2.37 -3.01 -7.78
CA MET A 45 2.23 -1.57 -7.62
C MET A 45 3.03 -0.82 -8.68
N PHE A 46 4.25 -1.28 -8.95
CA PHE A 46 5.10 -0.67 -9.97
C PHE A 46 4.48 -0.77 -11.37
N HIS A 47 3.76 -1.84 -11.65
CA HIS A 47 3.17 -2.11 -12.96
C HIS A 47 1.69 -1.78 -13.06
N ALA A 48 1.10 -1.15 -12.03
CA ALA A 48 -0.32 -0.81 -12.06
C ALA A 48 -0.62 0.11 -13.24
N PRO A 49 -1.69 -0.16 -13.99
CA PRO A 49 -2.07 0.72 -15.09
C PRO A 49 -2.36 2.13 -14.57
N LYS A 50 -1.70 3.12 -15.15
CA LYS A 50 -1.82 4.50 -14.67
C LYS A 50 -3.22 5.08 -14.85
N GLU A 51 -3.91 4.63 -15.90
CA GLU A 51 -5.25 5.08 -16.18
C GLU A 51 -6.27 4.66 -15.11
N TRP A 52 -5.95 3.63 -14.31
CA TRP A 52 -6.83 3.20 -13.23
C TRP A 52 -6.73 4.09 -12.01
N ARG A 53 -5.70 4.91 -11.92
CA ARG A 53 -5.49 5.87 -10.82
C ARG A 53 -5.56 5.22 -9.45
N LEU A 54 -4.98 4.02 -9.33
CA LEU A 54 -4.94 3.33 -8.04
C LEU A 54 -4.06 4.11 -7.06
N PRO A 55 -4.44 4.15 -5.78
CA PRO A 55 -3.65 4.89 -4.78
C PRO A 55 -2.41 4.11 -4.34
N CYS A 56 -1.52 3.81 -5.28
CA CYS A 56 -0.31 3.05 -5.01
C CYS A 56 0.60 3.75 -4.00
N HIS A 57 0.47 5.07 -3.87
CA HIS A 57 1.24 5.83 -2.88
C HIS A 57 0.84 5.49 -1.45
N ARG A 58 -0.30 4.83 -1.25
CA ARG A 58 -0.75 4.40 0.08
C ARG A 58 -0.25 3.01 0.45
N VAL A 59 0.75 2.49 -0.28
CA VAL A 59 1.36 1.19 0.01
C VAL A 59 2.81 1.40 0.38
N VAL A 60 3.20 0.88 1.55
CA VAL A 60 4.52 1.08 2.13
C VAL A 60 5.06 -0.25 2.66
N ASN A 61 6.31 -0.29 3.12
CA ASN A 61 6.86 -1.51 3.68
C ASN A 61 6.41 -1.68 5.15
N SER A 62 6.84 -2.75 5.79
CA SER A 62 6.37 -3.09 7.14
C SER A 62 6.75 -2.04 8.19
N GLN A 63 7.80 -1.27 7.97
CA GLN A 63 8.21 -0.19 8.86
C GLN A 63 7.60 1.15 8.48
N GLY A 64 6.79 1.21 7.43
CA GLY A 64 6.24 2.46 6.94
C GLY A 64 7.16 3.21 6.00
N ARG A 65 8.22 2.57 5.52
CA ARG A 65 9.18 3.21 4.64
C ARG A 65 8.57 3.41 3.24
N LEU A 66 8.80 4.60 2.68
CA LEU A 66 8.34 4.96 1.36
C LEU A 66 9.19 4.29 0.28
N VAL A 67 8.68 4.26 -0.94
CA VAL A 67 9.37 3.66 -2.08
C VAL A 67 10.61 4.48 -2.41
N PRO A 68 11.81 3.87 -2.40
CA PRO A 68 13.03 4.60 -2.75
C PRO A 68 12.94 5.14 -4.18
N GLY A 69 13.32 6.40 -4.35
CA GLY A 69 13.34 7.03 -5.67
C GLY A 69 12.02 7.60 -6.15
N TRP A 70 10.93 7.37 -5.43
CA TRP A 70 9.62 7.93 -5.78
C TRP A 70 9.35 9.16 -4.90
N GLN A 71 9.86 10.29 -5.33
CA GLN A 71 9.82 11.51 -4.51
C GLN A 71 8.41 12.03 -4.28
N GLU A 72 7.52 11.85 -5.25
CA GLU A 72 6.15 12.36 -5.14
C GLU A 72 5.33 11.65 -4.07
N GLN A 73 5.72 10.44 -3.66
CA GLN A 73 4.94 9.68 -2.69
C GLN A 73 4.77 10.44 -1.38
N LYS A 74 5.84 11.04 -0.88
CA LYS A 74 5.80 11.80 0.36
C LYS A 74 4.79 12.94 0.29
N ALA A 75 4.86 13.72 -0.80
CA ALA A 75 3.98 14.85 -0.98
C ALA A 75 2.52 14.41 -1.06
N LEU A 76 2.25 13.33 -1.77
CA LEU A 76 0.89 12.80 -1.89
C LEU A 76 0.34 12.37 -0.53
N LEU A 77 1.14 11.66 0.26
CA LEU A 77 0.72 11.21 1.58
C LEU A 77 0.51 12.38 2.54
N GLU A 78 1.41 13.34 2.54
CA GLU A 78 1.29 14.52 3.42
C GLU A 78 0.04 15.32 3.07
N LYS A 79 -0.26 15.45 1.80
CA LYS A 79 -1.47 16.13 1.35
C LYS A 79 -2.73 15.44 1.86
N GLU A 80 -2.67 14.13 2.08
CA GLU A 80 -3.78 13.36 2.61
C GLU A 80 -3.82 13.32 4.13
N GLY A 81 -2.92 14.02 4.79
CA GLY A 81 -2.89 14.09 6.24
C GLY A 81 -2.08 12.98 6.90
N VAL A 82 -1.30 12.23 6.13
CA VAL A 82 -0.47 11.15 6.70
C VAL A 82 0.77 11.77 7.36
N THR A 83 1.03 11.39 8.60
CA THR A 83 2.15 11.90 9.39
C THR A 83 3.38 11.01 9.18
N LEU A 84 4.52 11.64 8.90
CA LEU A 84 5.80 10.95 8.83
C LEU A 84 6.60 11.22 10.09
N LYS A 85 7.33 10.19 10.52
CA LYS A 85 8.26 10.32 11.65
C LYS A 85 9.56 10.98 11.20
N ALA A 86 10.43 11.30 12.18
CA ALA A 86 11.70 11.95 11.90
C ALA A 86 12.58 11.15 10.93
N ASN A 87 12.44 9.81 10.94
CA ASN A 87 13.21 8.95 10.04
C ASN A 87 12.62 8.84 8.63
N GLY A 88 11.54 9.56 8.34
CA GLY A 88 10.91 9.55 7.03
C GLY A 88 9.88 8.46 6.81
N CYS A 89 9.67 7.60 7.80
CA CYS A 89 8.68 6.53 7.70
C CYS A 89 7.30 7.01 8.15
N VAL A 90 6.25 6.44 7.57
CA VAL A 90 4.88 6.71 8.02
C VAL A 90 4.72 6.28 9.48
N ASN A 91 4.01 7.09 10.25
CA ASN A 91 3.62 6.70 11.61
C ASN A 91 2.53 5.64 11.52
N MET A 92 2.94 4.38 11.56
CA MET A 92 2.04 3.25 11.32
C MET A 92 0.98 3.11 12.41
N LYS A 93 1.29 3.53 13.64
CA LYS A 93 0.30 3.50 14.72
C LYS A 93 -0.93 4.34 14.37
N LEU A 94 -0.72 5.47 13.70
CA LEU A 94 -1.79 6.39 13.37
C LEU A 94 -2.46 6.06 12.04
N HIS A 95 -1.71 5.48 11.08
CA HIS A 95 -2.18 5.48 9.69
C HIS A 95 -2.30 4.11 9.06
N GLN A 96 -1.88 3.03 9.72
CA GLN A 96 -2.03 1.71 9.11
C GLN A 96 -3.51 1.31 9.10
N TRP A 97 -4.02 1.02 7.92
CA TRP A 97 -5.41 0.59 7.76
C TRP A 97 -5.56 -0.88 8.12
N GLN A 98 -6.53 -1.17 8.97
CA GLN A 98 -6.82 -2.53 9.43
C GLN A 98 -8.26 -2.86 9.08
N PRO A 99 -8.55 -3.22 7.84
CA PRO A 99 -9.96 -3.42 7.43
C PRO A 99 -10.68 -4.48 8.24
N ALA A 100 -9.97 -5.52 8.70
CA ALA A 100 -10.59 -6.58 9.51
C ALA A 100 -11.10 -6.09 10.86
N ASP A 101 -10.60 -4.95 11.34
CA ASP A 101 -10.99 -4.41 12.65
C ASP A 101 -12.35 -3.71 12.60
N HIS A 102 -12.95 -3.61 11.45
CA HIS A 102 -14.21 -2.88 11.26
C HIS A 102 -15.41 -3.81 11.11
N GLU A 103 -15.22 -5.08 11.30
CA GLU A 103 -16.31 -6.04 11.18
C GLU A 103 -17.09 -6.23 12.49
#